data_89a0d692aa345075a98c1a9d3779b234
#
_entry.id   89a0d692aa345075a98c1a9d3779b234
#
_cell.length_a   1.000
_cell.length_b   1.000
_cell.length_c   1.000
_cell.angle_alpha   90.00
_cell.angle_beta   90.00
_cell.angle_gamma   90.00
#
_symmetry.space_group_name_H-M   'P 1'
#
loop_
_entity.id
_entity.type
_entity.pdbx_description
1 polymer ?
#
loop_
_entity_poly.entity_id
_entity_poly.type
_entity_poly.pdbx_seq_one_letter_code
_entity_poly.pdbx_strand_id
1 'polypeptide(L)' 'MKGKYKGCDIEVGLDGLGFLAFVVFDNGYEVTSGFSESSDSVRDYYRYMKSVVDDYKEHPEDYE' A
#
# COMPACT_ATOMS: atom_id res chain seq x y z
N MET A 1 2.98 -6.16 7.80
CA MET A 1 3.43 -4.87 8.33
C MET A 1 2.34 -3.83 8.16
N LYS A 2 2.03 -3.14 9.22
CA LYS A 2 0.98 -2.10 9.25
C LYS A 2 1.57 -0.81 9.76
N GLY A 3 1.09 0.31 9.24
CA GLY A 3 1.50 1.62 9.74
C GLY A 3 0.67 2.73 9.12
N LYS A 4 0.94 3.93 9.56
CA LYS A 4 0.28 5.12 9.05
C LYS A 4 1.31 6.06 8.46
N TYR A 5 0.99 6.63 7.31
CA TYR A 5 1.87 7.55 6.61
C TYR A 5 1.04 8.64 5.96
N LYS A 6 1.29 9.90 6.32
CA LYS A 6 0.55 11.07 5.82
C LYS A 6 -0.97 10.91 5.95
N GLY A 7 -1.41 10.33 7.08
CA GLY A 7 -2.83 10.12 7.34
C GLY A 7 -3.43 8.88 6.71
N CYS A 8 -2.68 8.15 5.89
CA CYS A 8 -3.16 6.92 5.26
C CYS A 8 -2.67 5.70 6.04
N ASP A 9 -3.54 4.70 6.16
CA ASP A 9 -3.18 3.42 6.75
C ASP A 9 -2.66 2.51 5.65
N ILE A 10 -1.46 1.96 5.84
CA ILE A 10 -0.82 1.05 4.89
C ILE A 10 -0.66 -0.31 5.54
N GLU A 11 -1.06 -1.36 4.83
CA GLU A 11 -0.87 -2.73 5.30
C GLU A 11 -0.26 -3.56 4.16
N VAL A 12 0.81 -4.27 4.47
CA VAL A 12 1.49 -5.16 3.53
C VAL A 12 1.82 -6.47 4.24
N GLY A 13 1.56 -7.58 3.59
CA GLY A 13 1.85 -8.89 4.17
C GLY A 13 1.96 -9.96 3.09
N LEU A 14 2.35 -11.17 3.50
CA LEU A 14 2.36 -12.33 2.63
C LEU A 14 1.03 -13.05 2.73
N ASP A 15 0.51 -13.50 1.60
CA ASP A 15 -0.81 -14.14 1.55
C ASP A 15 -0.79 -15.65 1.79
N GLY A 16 0.35 -16.24 2.07
CA GLY A 16 0.46 -17.68 2.25
C GLY A 16 0.75 -18.46 0.96
N LEU A 17 0.61 -17.82 -0.19
CA LEU A 17 0.95 -18.40 -1.48
C LEU A 17 2.23 -17.79 -2.06
N GLY A 18 2.87 -16.91 -1.29
CA GLY A 18 4.11 -16.27 -1.72
C GLY A 18 3.92 -14.93 -2.38
N PHE A 19 2.69 -14.45 -2.52
CA PHE A 19 2.43 -13.12 -3.05
C PHE A 19 2.39 -12.09 -1.94
N LEU A 20 2.75 -10.86 -2.26
CA LEU A 20 2.58 -9.73 -1.37
C LEU A 20 1.16 -9.21 -1.52
N ALA A 21 0.42 -9.12 -0.42
CA ALA A 21 -0.89 -8.50 -0.39
C ALA A 21 -0.76 -7.11 0.21
N PHE A 22 -1.42 -6.11 -0.38
CA PHE A 22 -1.31 -4.75 0.11
C PHE A 22 -2.67 -4.05 0.06
N VAL A 23 -2.84 -3.06 0.94
CA VAL A 23 -4.01 -2.19 0.94
C VAL A 23 -3.62 -0.85 1.55
N VAL A 24 -4.19 0.23 1.02
CA VAL A 24 -4.05 1.57 1.55
C VAL A 24 -5.43 2.16 1.79
N PHE A 25 -5.67 2.67 3.00
CA PHE A 25 -6.91 3.37 3.34
C PHE A 25 -6.60 4.81 3.72
N ASP A 26 -7.45 5.72 3.29
CA ASP A 26 -7.41 7.12 3.69
C ASP A 26 -8.73 7.42 4.39
N ASN A 27 -8.71 7.45 5.73
CA ASN A 27 -9.87 7.73 6.57
C ASN A 27 -11.07 6.83 6.20
N GLY A 28 -10.79 5.54 5.99
CA GLY A 28 -11.81 4.55 5.65
C GLY A 28 -12.05 4.37 4.16
N TYR A 29 -11.51 5.25 3.32
CA TYR A 29 -11.61 5.11 1.87
C TYR A 29 -10.47 4.22 1.37
N GLU A 30 -10.79 3.16 0.65
CA GLU A 30 -9.77 2.28 0.08
C GLU A 30 -9.16 2.95 -1.16
N VAL A 31 -7.93 3.41 -1.01
CA VAL A 31 -7.20 4.09 -2.09
C VAL A 31 -6.77 3.09 -3.16
N THR A 32 -6.16 2.00 -2.71
CA THR A 32 -5.69 0.95 -3.61
C THR A 32 -5.51 -0.34 -2.82
N SER A 33 -5.64 -1.48 -3.50
CA SER A 33 -5.38 -2.78 -2.91
C SER A 33 -5.04 -3.77 -4.01
N GLY A 34 -4.44 -4.89 -3.63
CA GLY A 34 -4.14 -5.94 -4.59
C GLY A 34 -3.08 -6.89 -4.10
N PHE A 35 -2.54 -7.65 -5.06
CA PHE A 35 -1.48 -8.61 -4.84
C PHE A 35 -0.35 -8.31 -5.80
N SER A 36 0.88 -8.57 -5.37
CA SER A 36 2.06 -8.37 -6.19
C SER A 36 2.91 -9.63 -6.19
N GLU A 37 3.44 -9.97 -7.35
CA GLU A 37 4.39 -11.08 -7.49
C GLU A 37 5.83 -10.62 -7.25
N SER A 38 6.01 -9.44 -6.67
CA SER A 38 7.32 -8.88 -6.39
C SER A 38 8.16 -9.81 -5.52
N SER A 39 9.45 -9.88 -5.79
CA SER A 39 10.40 -10.60 -4.95
C SER A 39 10.89 -9.74 -3.78
N ASP A 40 10.37 -8.54 -3.62
CA ASP A 40 10.73 -7.65 -2.52
C ASP A 40 10.30 -8.24 -1.18
N SER A 41 11.00 -7.86 -0.11
CA SER A 41 10.56 -8.19 1.23
C SER A 41 9.31 -7.36 1.56
N VAL A 42 8.55 -7.80 2.57
CA VAL A 42 7.40 -7.05 3.07
C VAL A 42 7.81 -5.63 3.44
N ARG A 43 8.97 -5.50 4.09
CA ARG A 43 9.49 -4.19 4.51
C ARG A 43 9.78 -3.28 3.32
N ASP A 44 10.42 -3.82 2.28
CA ASP A 44 10.76 -3.02 1.10
C ASP A 44 9.50 -2.64 0.33
N TYR A 45 8.54 -3.54 0.23
CA TYR A 45 7.29 -3.24 -0.43
C TYR A 45 6.48 -2.20 0.36
N TYR A 46 6.50 -2.28 1.69
CA TYR A 46 5.88 -1.27 2.54
C TYR A 46 6.46 0.12 2.26
N ARG A 47 7.79 0.19 2.09
CA ARG A 47 8.46 1.45 1.75
C ARG A 47 7.99 1.95 0.38
N TYR A 48 7.85 1.05 -0.58
CA TYR A 48 7.32 1.41 -1.90
C TYR A 48 5.90 1.97 -1.79
N MET A 49 5.07 1.38 -0.93
CA MET A 49 3.69 1.86 -0.75
C MET A 49 3.63 3.27 -0.19
N LYS A 50 4.66 3.72 0.54
CA LYS A 50 4.74 5.12 0.96
C LYS A 50 4.84 6.05 -0.25
N SER A 51 5.56 5.63 -1.29
CA SER A 51 5.63 6.43 -2.53
C SER A 51 4.29 6.45 -3.25
N VAL A 52 3.50 5.39 -3.14
CA VAL A 52 2.14 5.36 -3.69
C VAL A 52 1.25 6.37 -2.95
N VAL A 53 1.38 6.46 -1.63
CA VAL A 53 0.64 7.46 -0.84
C VAL A 53 1.05 8.86 -1.26
N ASP A 54 2.35 9.11 -1.47
CA ASP A 54 2.82 10.42 -1.93
C ASP A 54 2.18 10.79 -3.26
N ASP A 55 2.12 9.84 -4.19
CA ASP A 55 1.50 10.07 -5.49
C ASP A 55 -0.01 10.32 -5.34
N TYR A 56 -0.67 9.56 -4.49
CA TYR A 56 -2.09 9.74 -4.21
C TYR A 56 -2.37 11.15 -3.67
N LYS A 57 -1.52 11.63 -2.75
CA LYS A 57 -1.70 12.96 -2.16
C LYS A 57 -1.49 14.08 -3.19
N GLU A 58 -0.63 13.86 -4.18
CA GLU A 58 -0.40 14.82 -5.26
C GLU A 58 -1.45 14.72 -6.36
N HIS A 59 -1.92 13.52 -6.65
CA HIS A 59 -2.83 13.24 -7.77
C HIS A 59 -4.00 12.36 -7.33
N PRO A 60 -4.83 12.83 -6.39
CA PRO A 60 -5.92 11.98 -5.87
C PRO A 60 -6.93 11.59 -6.95
N GLU A 61 -7.05 12.37 -8.01
CA GLU A 61 -7.96 12.08 -9.12
C GLU A 61 -7.59 10.80 -9.87
N ASP A 62 -6.33 10.37 -9.80
CA ASP A 62 -5.88 9.14 -10.45
C ASP A 62 -6.28 7.87 -9.69
N TYR A 63 -6.79 8.04 -8.47
CA TYR A 63 -7.16 6.94 -7.57
C TYR A 63 -8.65 6.87 -7.25
N GLU A 64 -9.45 7.59 -8.01
CA GLU A 64 -10.90 7.59 -7.83
C GLU A 64 -11.57 6.41 -8.54
#